data_2a0e54e70cfe710b0623f6a31f595b96
#
_entry.id   2a0e54e70cfe710b0623f6a31f595b96
#
_cell.length_a   1.000
_cell.length_b   1.000
_cell.length_c   1.000
_cell.angle_alpha   90.00
_cell.angle_beta   90.00
_cell.angle_gamma   90.00
#
_symmetry.space_group_name_H-M   'P 1'
#
loop_
_entity.id
_entity.type
_entity.pdbx_description
1 polymer ?
#
loop_
_entity_poly.entity_id
_entity_poly.type
_entity_poly.pdbx_seq_one_letter_code
_entity_poly.pdbx_strand_id
1 'polypeptide(L)'
;MWEPLKFITNLHFSKSHNVTSQKVLKHVIVIVIIIAALAYVSLLSMQVSDGNLCQKNGEWCLHKRNSRLKRDDDSKLQGMFASLPDTSSQVISTSLADQVIGVEGETVPVFFHVYSVGQILQCLTKELLSQSLVDPKFQWIGPNGLITKESQRFIFTDNGNLLFDTIYVVDSGNYTCNLTYTLDLKRITMLARYTVYVYHNPKKSVRLEADFYTTKCNNNEITKFEKHLQKHLEDAVQDLQCEVHHWNSACHSIKPSKTPMSHMFNFQFIVFPFALGWADQCNDSQCDQQSEDRVKKAYTRIRSFIEDYPFKGKFQNIEYIANSLNGVKVDHCKPGFGKNIITSIQCVGCCVACPPGHFSARQDTICTPCAFGSFNKHYGKTECTNCPRDETTNRSGATSQQECHWIMYPWILPVACSVGTCIFFIILWITAS
;
A
#
# COMPACT_ATOMS: atom_id res chain seq x y z
N MET A 1 10.75 29.39 21.89
CA MET A 1 11.64 30.19 21.06
C MET A 1 10.95 31.54 20.83
N TRP A 2 11.28 32.49 21.70
CA TRP A 2 10.55 33.73 21.92
C TRP A 2 11.47 34.91 21.60
N GLU A 3 11.37 35.44 20.39
CA GLU A 3 12.00 36.72 20.06
C GLU A 3 11.25 37.57 19.01
N PRO A 4 10.01 37.98 19.23
CA PRO A 4 9.52 39.18 18.53
C PRO A 4 9.09 40.33 19.44
N LEU A 5 9.30 40.29 20.75
CA LEU A 5 8.84 41.38 21.65
C LEU A 5 9.90 42.47 21.98
N LYS A 6 11.13 42.34 21.50
CA LYS A 6 12.19 43.33 21.74
C LYS A 6 12.21 44.52 20.77
N PHE A 7 11.38 44.49 19.73
CA PHE A 7 11.43 45.56 18.69
C PHE A 7 10.53 46.79 18.98
N ILE A 8 9.68 46.75 20.02
CA ILE A 8 8.71 47.83 20.31
C ILE A 8 9.21 48.82 21.36
N THR A 9 10.35 48.60 22.05
CA THR A 9 10.78 49.41 23.15
C THR A 9 11.79 50.52 22.83
N ASN A 10 12.22 50.68 21.54
CA ASN A 10 13.21 51.70 21.15
C ASN A 10 12.69 52.75 20.15
N LEU A 11 11.45 53.23 20.29
CA LEU A 11 10.99 54.43 19.62
C LEU A 11 11.26 55.66 20.55
N HIS A 12 12.40 56.27 20.34
CA HIS A 12 12.72 57.60 20.92
C HIS A 12 11.75 58.64 20.35
N PHE A 13 10.74 59.01 21.13
CA PHE A 13 9.85 60.12 20.81
C PHE A 13 10.46 61.46 21.24
N SER A 14 10.75 62.30 20.25
CA SER A 14 11.06 63.73 20.45
C SER A 14 9.85 64.42 21.08
N LYS A 15 10.13 65.15 22.18
CA LYS A 15 9.20 65.95 22.95
C LYS A 15 8.67 67.13 22.17
N SER A 16 7.41 67.11 21.71
CA SER A 16 6.65 68.29 21.29
C SER A 16 5.20 68.15 21.75
N HIS A 17 4.73 69.23 22.36
CA HIS A 17 3.47 69.43 23.04
C HIS A 17 2.22 68.99 22.30
N ASN A 18 1.41 68.06 22.85
CA ASN A 18 -0.05 68.19 22.95
C ASN A 18 -0.64 67.12 23.88
N VAL A 19 -1.19 67.53 25.00
CA VAL A 19 -1.79 66.61 26.03
C VAL A 19 -2.99 65.82 25.51
N THR A 20 -3.65 66.28 24.46
CA THR A 20 -4.76 65.59 23.79
C THR A 20 -4.27 64.41 22.93
N SER A 21 -3.14 64.53 22.29
CA SER A 21 -2.54 63.48 21.43
C SER A 21 -2.07 62.29 22.29
N GLN A 22 -1.54 62.50 23.49
CA GLN A 22 -1.11 61.44 24.37
C GLN A 22 -2.27 60.60 24.93
N LYS A 23 -3.43 61.23 25.19
CA LYS A 23 -4.64 60.51 25.66
C LYS A 23 -5.19 59.61 24.52
N VAL A 24 -5.27 60.10 23.29
CA VAL A 24 -5.71 59.34 22.13
C VAL A 24 -4.78 58.17 21.83
N LEU A 25 -3.45 58.40 21.88
CA LEU A 25 -2.46 57.33 21.65
C LEU A 25 -2.59 56.23 22.72
N LYS A 26 -2.79 56.57 24.00
CA LYS A 26 -3.02 55.56 25.05
C LYS A 26 -4.30 54.73 24.81
N HIS A 27 -5.39 55.36 24.38
CA HIS A 27 -6.62 54.67 24.05
C HIS A 27 -6.47 53.73 22.87
N VAL A 28 -5.75 54.16 21.79
CA VAL A 28 -5.47 53.32 20.63
C VAL A 28 -4.61 52.10 21.01
N ILE A 29 -3.57 52.28 21.84
CA ILE A 29 -2.71 51.19 22.31
C ILE A 29 -3.55 50.19 23.14
N VAL A 30 -4.45 50.68 24.04
CA VAL A 30 -5.33 49.80 24.78
C VAL A 30 -6.29 49.02 23.91
N ILE A 31 -6.87 49.67 22.89
CA ILE A 31 -7.78 48.99 21.94
C ILE A 31 -7.02 47.95 21.15
N VAL A 32 -5.81 48.22 20.67
CA VAL A 32 -4.99 47.20 19.95
C VAL A 32 -4.62 46.02 20.84
N ILE A 33 -4.30 46.29 22.11
CA ILE A 33 -4.03 45.18 23.08
C ILE A 33 -5.28 44.36 23.34
N ILE A 34 -6.46 44.99 23.47
CA ILE A 34 -7.74 44.27 23.67
C ILE A 34 -8.07 43.42 22.43
N ILE A 35 -7.92 43.97 21.21
CA ILE A 35 -8.16 43.24 19.98
C ILE A 35 -7.19 42.03 19.86
N ALA A 36 -5.92 42.23 20.19
CA ALA A 36 -4.91 41.17 20.19
C ALA A 36 -5.23 40.08 21.25
N ALA A 37 -5.70 40.48 22.43
CA ALA A 37 -6.12 39.55 23.48
C ALA A 37 -7.39 38.77 23.09
N LEU A 38 -8.38 39.43 22.46
CA LEU A 38 -9.58 38.77 21.94
C LEU A 38 -9.26 37.79 20.80
N ALA A 39 -8.35 38.14 19.91
CA ALA A 39 -7.87 37.26 18.86
C ALA A 39 -7.13 36.04 19.46
N TYR A 40 -6.34 36.23 20.52
CA TYR A 40 -5.66 35.16 21.23
C TYR A 40 -6.63 34.23 21.96
N VAL A 41 -7.67 34.77 22.59
CA VAL A 41 -8.73 33.97 23.25
C VAL A 41 -9.57 33.19 22.23
N SER A 42 -9.88 33.77 21.06
CA SER A 42 -10.57 33.06 19.98
C SER A 42 -9.70 31.94 19.38
N LEU A 43 -8.39 32.12 19.31
CA LEU A 43 -7.45 31.05 18.92
C LEU A 43 -7.41 29.92 19.94
N LEU A 44 -7.42 30.24 21.24
CA LEU A 44 -7.47 29.23 22.31
C LEU A 44 -8.82 28.50 22.33
N SER A 45 -9.94 29.17 22.08
CA SER A 45 -11.26 28.54 22.00
C SER A 45 -11.41 27.61 20.77
N MET A 46 -10.76 27.90 19.66
CA MET A 46 -10.69 26.99 18.51
C MET A 46 -9.83 25.75 18.79
N GLN A 47 -8.76 25.86 19.57
CA GLN A 47 -7.97 24.69 20.01
C GLN A 47 -8.72 23.75 20.96
N VAL A 48 -9.70 24.27 21.71
CA VAL A 48 -10.52 23.45 22.64
C VAL A 48 -11.69 22.75 21.90
N SER A 49 -12.13 23.29 20.76
CA SER A 49 -13.21 22.69 19.96
C SER A 49 -12.76 21.46 19.15
N ASP A 50 -11.46 21.34 18.82
CA ASP A 50 -10.90 20.18 18.10
C ASP A 50 -10.39 19.06 19.01
N GLY A 51 -10.79 19.05 20.28
CA GLY A 51 -10.36 18.12 21.33
C GLY A 51 -10.81 16.67 21.19
N ASN A 52 -11.11 16.18 20.00
CA ASN A 52 -11.38 14.76 19.72
C ASN A 52 -10.38 14.11 18.77
N LEU A 53 -9.19 14.67 18.61
CA LEU A 53 -8.08 13.98 17.96
C LEU A 53 -7.18 13.38 19.05
N CYS A 54 -7.40 12.10 19.30
CA CYS A 54 -6.55 11.30 20.19
C CYS A 54 -5.16 11.13 19.57
N GLN A 55 -4.18 11.87 20.06
CA GLN A 55 -2.76 11.64 19.77
C GLN A 55 -2.10 11.05 21.00
N LYS A 56 -1.83 9.76 20.98
CA LYS A 56 -0.99 9.10 21.97
C LYS A 56 0.10 8.34 21.22
N ASN A 57 1.34 8.81 21.37
CA ASN A 57 2.57 8.15 20.90
C ASN A 57 2.70 7.93 19.37
N GLY A 58 2.34 8.92 18.53
CA GLY A 58 2.66 8.87 17.10
C GLY A 58 1.80 7.97 16.22
N GLU A 59 0.77 7.32 16.77
CA GLU A 59 -0.18 6.50 16.03
C GLU A 59 -1.55 7.14 15.94
N TRP A 60 -2.17 7.12 14.74
CA TRP A 60 -3.52 7.59 14.48
C TRP A 60 -4.56 6.57 14.93
N CYS A 61 -5.46 6.98 15.81
CA CYS A 61 -6.58 6.12 16.22
C CYS A 61 -7.59 5.97 15.07
N LEU A 62 -7.58 4.83 14.39
CA LEU A 62 -8.62 4.44 13.44
C LEU A 62 -9.90 4.04 14.18
N HIS A 63 -10.98 4.73 13.88
CA HIS A 63 -12.31 4.38 14.37
C HIS A 63 -12.73 3.00 13.82
N LYS A 64 -12.72 2.00 14.70
CA LYS A 64 -13.17 0.64 14.42
C LYS A 64 -14.70 0.63 14.28
N ARG A 65 -15.19 0.68 13.05
CA ARG A 65 -16.60 0.43 12.75
C ARG A 65 -16.87 -1.07 12.89
N ASN A 66 -17.53 -1.46 13.98
CA ASN A 66 -18.02 -2.84 14.18
C ASN A 66 -19.07 -3.21 13.12
N SER A 67 -18.67 -3.97 12.12
CA SER A 67 -19.61 -4.78 11.35
C SER A 67 -19.56 -6.20 11.90
N ARG A 68 -20.61 -6.57 12.63
CA ARG A 68 -20.90 -7.96 13.01
C ARG A 68 -21.17 -8.76 11.74
N LEU A 69 -20.19 -9.52 11.27
CA LEU A 69 -20.43 -10.62 10.37
C LEU A 69 -20.74 -11.87 11.21
N LYS A 70 -21.91 -12.43 10.97
CA LYS A 70 -22.39 -13.69 11.52
C LYS A 70 -21.38 -14.79 11.18
N ARG A 71 -21.04 -15.55 12.21
CA ARG A 71 -20.23 -16.75 12.13
C ARG A 71 -21.18 -17.88 11.74
N ASP A 72 -21.11 -18.32 10.49
CA ASP A 72 -21.73 -19.57 10.06
C ASP A 72 -20.70 -20.70 10.16
N ASP A 73 -21.17 -21.80 10.73
CA ASP A 73 -20.61 -23.11 10.98
C ASP A 73 -19.44 -23.58 10.10
N ASP A 74 -18.23 -23.64 10.68
CA ASP A 74 -17.09 -24.41 10.17
C ASP A 74 -16.90 -25.72 10.95
N SER A 75 -17.89 -26.59 10.88
CA SER A 75 -17.78 -27.96 11.44
C SER A 75 -17.79 -29.03 10.34
N LYS A 76 -16.94 -28.89 9.29
CA LYS A 76 -16.71 -29.99 8.33
C LYS A 76 -15.45 -29.79 7.49
N LEU A 77 -14.28 -29.91 8.09
CA LEU A 77 -13.02 -30.09 7.31
C LEU A 77 -11.93 -30.79 8.16
N GLN A 78 -12.35 -31.83 8.88
CA GLN A 78 -11.42 -32.78 9.45
C GLN A 78 -11.47 -34.05 8.58
N GLY A 79 -10.53 -34.19 7.65
CA GLY A 79 -10.36 -35.45 6.95
C GLY A 79 -10.09 -35.33 5.45
N MET A 80 -8.96 -34.72 5.03
CA MET A 80 -8.43 -34.94 3.67
C MET A 80 -6.94 -34.58 3.57
N PHE A 81 -6.11 -35.26 4.32
CA PHE A 81 -4.66 -35.29 4.07
C PHE A 81 -4.23 -36.75 3.81
N ALA A 82 -4.75 -37.34 2.74
CA ALA A 82 -4.19 -38.54 2.17
C ALA A 82 -4.33 -38.48 0.66
N SER A 83 -3.16 -38.54 -0.03
CA SER A 83 -3.01 -38.88 -1.46
C SER A 83 -3.73 -37.95 -2.46
N LEU A 84 -3.01 -36.94 -2.94
CA LEU A 84 -3.25 -36.33 -4.26
C LEU A 84 -2.29 -36.95 -5.27
N PRO A 85 -2.78 -37.47 -6.41
CA PRO A 85 -1.92 -37.97 -7.47
C PRO A 85 -1.12 -36.85 -8.10
N ASP A 86 0.14 -37.14 -8.43
CA ASP A 86 1.02 -36.32 -9.27
C ASP A 86 0.34 -36.12 -10.63
N THR A 87 -0.23 -34.96 -10.83
CA THR A 87 -0.63 -34.52 -12.15
C THR A 87 0.60 -33.86 -12.79
N SER A 88 1.27 -34.64 -13.62
CA SER A 88 2.33 -34.22 -14.53
C SER A 88 1.98 -32.87 -15.16
N SER A 89 2.91 -31.94 -15.07
CA SER A 89 2.92 -30.67 -15.79
C SER A 89 2.79 -30.95 -17.30
N GLN A 90 1.59 -30.90 -17.82
CA GLN A 90 1.40 -30.68 -19.25
C GLN A 90 1.84 -29.25 -19.53
N VAL A 91 2.97 -29.14 -20.22
CA VAL A 91 3.33 -27.97 -20.97
C VAL A 91 2.20 -27.75 -21.98
N ILE A 92 1.27 -26.88 -21.63
CA ILE A 92 0.26 -26.40 -22.58
C ILE A 92 1.05 -25.57 -23.60
N SER A 93 1.33 -26.18 -24.72
CA SER A 93 1.67 -25.47 -25.93
C SER A 93 0.50 -24.54 -26.22
N THR A 94 0.66 -23.25 -25.91
CA THR A 94 -0.28 -22.19 -26.26
C THR A 94 -0.44 -22.21 -27.77
N SER A 95 -1.54 -22.79 -28.21
CA SER A 95 -2.00 -22.66 -29.59
C SER A 95 -2.20 -21.17 -29.88
N LEU A 96 -1.92 -20.76 -31.09
CA LEU A 96 -2.09 -19.40 -31.65
C LEU A 96 -3.52 -18.81 -31.50
N ALA A 97 -4.38 -19.44 -30.72
CA ALA A 97 -5.83 -19.20 -30.64
C ALA A 97 -6.29 -18.11 -29.67
N ASP A 98 -5.42 -17.62 -28.75
CA ASP A 98 -5.82 -16.63 -27.74
C ASP A 98 -5.21 -15.24 -27.99
N GLN A 99 -5.10 -14.83 -29.26
CA GLN A 99 -4.72 -13.45 -29.57
C GLN A 99 -5.87 -12.52 -29.20
N VAL A 100 -5.63 -11.62 -28.23
CA VAL A 100 -6.62 -10.62 -27.83
C VAL A 100 -6.73 -9.55 -28.92
N ILE A 101 -7.88 -9.49 -29.57
CA ILE A 101 -8.17 -8.55 -30.66
C ILE A 101 -8.86 -7.31 -30.06
N GLY A 102 -8.41 -6.13 -30.46
CA GLY A 102 -9.02 -4.87 -30.08
C GLY A 102 -10.43 -4.70 -30.65
N VAL A 103 -11.26 -3.96 -29.94
CA VAL A 103 -12.60 -3.55 -30.38
C VAL A 103 -12.58 -2.04 -30.52
N GLU A 104 -13.11 -1.52 -31.63
CA GLU A 104 -13.15 -0.08 -31.87
C GLU A 104 -14.04 0.61 -30.82
N GLY A 105 -13.53 1.68 -30.22
CA GLY A 105 -14.26 2.48 -29.22
C GLY A 105 -14.24 1.91 -27.81
N GLU A 106 -13.84 0.66 -27.60
CA GLU A 106 -13.78 0.01 -26.30
C GLU A 106 -12.34 -0.15 -25.81
N THR A 107 -12.17 -0.25 -24.50
CA THR A 107 -10.89 -0.60 -23.90
C THR A 107 -10.93 -2.05 -23.42
N VAL A 108 -10.09 -2.89 -24.03
CA VAL A 108 -10.06 -4.33 -23.76
C VAL A 108 -9.10 -4.62 -22.61
N PRO A 109 -9.57 -5.24 -21.50
CA PRO A 109 -8.69 -5.71 -20.44
C PRO A 109 -7.92 -6.95 -20.87
N VAL A 110 -6.61 -6.95 -20.66
CA VAL A 110 -5.70 -8.03 -21.03
C VAL A 110 -4.88 -8.44 -19.82
N PHE A 111 -4.78 -9.73 -19.56
CA PHE A 111 -4.05 -10.27 -18.42
C PHE A 111 -2.81 -11.03 -18.90
N PHE A 112 -1.62 -10.53 -18.58
CA PHE A 112 -0.35 -11.16 -18.91
C PHE A 112 0.33 -11.68 -17.66
N HIS A 113 0.76 -12.95 -17.71
CA HIS A 113 1.52 -13.52 -16.60
C HIS A 113 2.92 -12.88 -16.54
N VAL A 114 3.36 -12.49 -15.34
CA VAL A 114 4.71 -11.95 -15.15
C VAL A 114 5.77 -12.96 -15.62
N TYR A 115 6.81 -12.48 -16.28
CA TYR A 115 7.88 -13.26 -16.91
C TYR A 115 7.44 -14.15 -18.09
N SER A 116 6.21 -14.03 -18.58
CA SER A 116 5.84 -14.65 -19.85
C SER A 116 6.53 -13.95 -21.01
N VAL A 117 6.81 -14.67 -22.07
CA VAL A 117 7.49 -14.18 -23.27
C VAL A 117 6.55 -14.22 -24.48
N GLY A 118 6.77 -13.33 -25.43
CA GLY A 118 6.07 -13.37 -26.71
C GLY A 118 4.59 -12.96 -26.65
N GLN A 119 4.17 -12.19 -25.65
CA GLN A 119 2.79 -11.69 -25.56
C GLN A 119 2.54 -10.60 -26.60
N ILE A 120 1.35 -10.58 -27.22
CA ILE A 120 1.03 -9.72 -28.36
C ILE A 120 -0.23 -8.91 -28.09
N LEU A 121 -0.18 -7.60 -28.37
CA LEU A 121 -1.35 -6.74 -28.55
C LEU A 121 -1.56 -6.47 -30.03
N GLN A 122 -2.76 -6.74 -30.53
CA GLN A 122 -3.11 -6.52 -31.91
C GLN A 122 -3.60 -5.10 -32.17
N CYS A 123 -3.13 -4.46 -33.21
CA CYS A 123 -3.64 -3.16 -33.64
C CYS A 123 -4.88 -3.27 -34.53
N LEU A 124 -4.98 -4.30 -35.32
CA LEU A 124 -6.10 -4.51 -36.25
C LEU A 124 -7.28 -5.15 -35.52
N THR A 125 -8.49 -4.63 -35.75
CA THR A 125 -9.73 -5.29 -35.33
C THR A 125 -10.06 -6.48 -36.21
N LYS A 126 -11.02 -7.33 -35.77
CA LYS A 126 -11.47 -8.49 -36.56
C LYS A 126 -11.90 -8.11 -37.97
N GLU A 127 -12.59 -6.98 -38.09
CA GLU A 127 -13.15 -6.48 -39.36
C GLU A 127 -12.03 -6.04 -40.30
N LEU A 128 -10.97 -5.42 -39.78
CA LEU A 128 -9.84 -4.92 -40.57
C LEU A 128 -8.83 -6.00 -40.94
N LEU A 129 -8.76 -7.10 -40.18
CA LEU A 129 -7.88 -8.23 -40.52
C LEU A 129 -8.19 -8.87 -41.86
N SER A 130 -9.46 -8.80 -42.31
CA SER A 130 -9.91 -9.36 -43.63
C SER A 130 -9.83 -8.37 -44.76
N GLN A 131 -9.46 -7.12 -44.53
CA GLN A 131 -9.41 -6.05 -45.51
C GLN A 131 -7.97 -5.77 -45.99
N SER A 132 -7.80 -5.45 -47.27
CA SER A 132 -6.53 -4.96 -47.78
C SER A 132 -6.43 -3.46 -47.53
N LEU A 133 -5.67 -3.09 -46.50
CA LEU A 133 -5.46 -1.69 -46.14
C LEU A 133 -4.41 -1.04 -47.02
N VAL A 134 -4.68 0.18 -47.48
CA VAL A 134 -3.73 0.98 -48.27
C VAL A 134 -2.95 1.92 -47.39
N ASP A 135 -1.62 1.85 -47.42
CA ASP A 135 -0.66 2.66 -46.68
C ASP A 135 -0.94 2.70 -45.16
N PRO A 136 -1.07 1.54 -44.46
CA PRO A 136 -1.34 1.53 -43.03
C PRO A 136 -0.13 2.07 -42.24
N LYS A 137 -0.39 3.00 -41.31
CA LYS A 137 0.61 3.54 -40.41
C LYS A 137 0.19 3.25 -38.97
N PHE A 138 1.04 2.54 -38.25
CA PHE A 138 0.83 2.11 -36.88
C PHE A 138 1.67 2.95 -35.91
N GLN A 139 1.04 3.41 -34.81
CA GLN A 139 1.70 4.12 -33.76
C GLN A 139 1.19 3.63 -32.42
N TRP A 140 2.09 3.17 -31.56
CA TRP A 140 1.74 2.69 -30.23
C TRP A 140 2.12 3.71 -29.15
N ILE A 141 1.19 3.92 -28.21
CA ILE A 141 1.37 4.71 -27.01
C ILE A 141 1.16 3.77 -25.83
N GLY A 142 2.14 3.66 -24.95
CA GLY A 142 2.09 2.87 -23.72
C GLY A 142 2.04 3.72 -22.46
N PRO A 143 2.13 3.10 -21.27
CA PRO A 143 2.08 3.79 -19.99
C PRO A 143 3.14 4.88 -19.82
N ASN A 144 4.28 4.73 -20.49
CA ASN A 144 5.42 5.66 -20.44
C ASN A 144 5.49 6.59 -21.66
N GLY A 145 4.46 6.64 -22.48
CA GLY A 145 4.39 7.48 -23.67
C GLY A 145 4.57 6.72 -25.00
N LEU A 146 5.08 7.42 -26.00
CA LEU A 146 5.24 6.86 -27.34
C LEU A 146 6.25 5.70 -27.36
N ILE A 147 5.83 4.56 -27.91
CA ILE A 147 6.68 3.39 -28.09
C ILE A 147 7.33 3.49 -29.49
N THR A 148 8.65 3.51 -29.53
CA THR A 148 9.43 3.58 -30.77
C THR A 148 10.07 2.24 -31.10
N LYS A 149 10.48 2.04 -32.36
CA LYS A 149 11.17 0.83 -32.82
C LYS A 149 12.56 0.63 -32.18
N GLU A 150 13.09 1.67 -31.54
CA GLU A 150 14.39 1.63 -30.84
C GLU A 150 14.28 1.00 -29.43
N SER A 151 13.07 0.79 -28.94
CA SER A 151 12.84 0.14 -27.66
C SER A 151 13.22 -1.33 -27.72
N GLN A 152 14.21 -1.73 -26.93
CA GLN A 152 14.68 -3.14 -26.88
C GLN A 152 13.66 -4.11 -26.27
N ARG A 153 12.59 -3.60 -25.66
CA ARG A 153 11.57 -4.38 -24.94
C ARG A 153 10.37 -4.76 -25.80
N PHE A 154 10.19 -4.04 -26.92
CA PHE A 154 9.04 -4.21 -27.81
C PHE A 154 9.49 -4.50 -29.23
N ILE A 155 8.80 -5.40 -29.88
CA ILE A 155 9.01 -5.72 -31.28
C ILE A 155 7.72 -5.38 -32.05
N PHE A 156 7.86 -4.64 -33.12
CA PHE A 156 6.75 -4.33 -34.03
C PHE A 156 6.72 -5.37 -35.13
N THR A 157 5.55 -6.00 -35.29
CA THR A 157 5.33 -6.90 -36.42
C THR A 157 4.93 -6.10 -37.67
N ASP A 158 5.02 -6.71 -38.85
CA ASP A 158 4.63 -6.10 -40.13
C ASP A 158 3.15 -5.70 -40.15
N ASN A 159 2.31 -6.42 -39.39
CA ASN A 159 0.88 -6.12 -39.26
C ASN A 159 0.60 -5.06 -38.17
N GLY A 160 1.62 -4.36 -37.69
CA GLY A 160 1.50 -3.30 -36.67
C GLY A 160 1.20 -3.78 -35.27
N ASN A 161 1.29 -5.08 -34.97
CA ASN A 161 1.10 -5.58 -33.62
C ASN A 161 2.31 -5.27 -32.75
N LEU A 162 2.05 -5.09 -31.45
CA LEU A 162 3.08 -4.87 -30.44
C LEU A 162 3.36 -6.18 -29.72
N LEU A 163 4.56 -6.72 -29.91
CA LEU A 163 5.06 -7.92 -29.24
C LEU A 163 5.93 -7.52 -28.07
N PHE A 164 5.67 -8.08 -26.90
CA PHE A 164 6.50 -7.96 -25.70
C PHE A 164 7.54 -9.07 -25.69
N ASP A 165 8.82 -8.73 -25.52
CA ASP A 165 9.88 -9.71 -25.34
C ASP A 165 9.63 -10.54 -24.09
N THR A 166 9.64 -9.89 -22.94
CA THR A 166 9.34 -10.50 -21.64
C THR A 166 8.45 -9.54 -20.86
N ILE A 167 7.41 -10.05 -20.22
CA ILE A 167 6.47 -9.27 -19.40
C ILE A 167 7.04 -9.00 -18.01
N TYR A 168 7.07 -7.74 -17.62
CA TYR A 168 7.41 -7.27 -16.28
C TYR A 168 6.28 -6.43 -15.69
N VAL A 169 6.35 -6.19 -14.39
CA VAL A 169 5.34 -5.38 -13.66
C VAL A 169 5.14 -3.99 -14.28
N VAL A 170 6.22 -3.38 -14.75
CA VAL A 170 6.22 -2.05 -15.40
C VAL A 170 5.44 -2.00 -16.72
N ASP A 171 5.07 -3.14 -17.28
CA ASP A 171 4.25 -3.23 -18.49
C ASP A 171 2.76 -3.13 -18.19
N SER A 172 2.36 -3.12 -16.94
CA SER A 172 0.98 -2.83 -16.55
C SER A 172 0.59 -1.41 -16.96
N GLY A 173 -0.62 -1.25 -17.49
CA GLY A 173 -1.17 0.06 -17.82
C GLY A 173 -1.88 0.12 -19.15
N ASN A 174 -2.16 1.34 -19.61
CA ASN A 174 -2.95 1.56 -20.81
C ASN A 174 -2.05 1.61 -22.04
N TYR A 175 -2.47 0.88 -23.06
CA TYR A 175 -1.85 0.87 -24.38
C TYR A 175 -2.89 1.29 -25.43
N THR A 176 -2.46 2.13 -26.35
CA THR A 176 -3.29 2.58 -27.48
C THR A 176 -2.52 2.42 -28.77
N CYS A 177 -3.09 1.68 -29.71
CA CYS A 177 -2.64 1.69 -31.11
C CYS A 177 -3.46 2.70 -31.90
N ASN A 178 -2.76 3.63 -32.53
CA ASN A 178 -3.32 4.57 -33.48
C ASN A 178 -2.99 4.05 -34.89
N LEU A 179 -3.99 3.52 -35.61
CA LEU A 179 -3.89 3.06 -36.98
C LEU A 179 -4.46 4.13 -37.90
N THR A 180 -3.65 4.59 -38.86
CA THR A 180 -4.10 5.46 -39.93
C THR A 180 -3.92 4.72 -41.29
N TYR A 181 -4.98 4.67 -42.07
CA TYR A 181 -4.98 4.00 -43.39
C TYR A 181 -5.87 4.76 -44.38
N THR A 182 -5.77 4.42 -45.65
CA THR A 182 -6.58 4.99 -46.73
C THR A 182 -7.60 3.95 -47.19
N LEU A 183 -8.88 4.34 -47.23
CA LEU A 183 -9.98 3.57 -47.75
C LEU A 183 -10.82 4.49 -48.65
N ASP A 184 -11.10 4.10 -49.89
CA ASP A 184 -11.87 4.87 -50.86
C ASP A 184 -11.39 6.33 -51.00
N LEU A 185 -10.07 6.52 -51.10
CA LEU A 185 -9.40 7.84 -51.15
C LEU A 185 -9.56 8.72 -49.93
N LYS A 186 -10.16 8.21 -48.84
CA LYS A 186 -10.29 8.91 -47.58
C LYS A 186 -9.30 8.35 -46.55
N ARG A 187 -8.65 9.25 -45.84
CA ARG A 187 -7.80 8.89 -44.71
C ARG A 187 -8.64 8.63 -43.48
N ILE A 188 -8.54 7.43 -42.92
CA ILE A 188 -9.28 6.97 -41.74
C ILE A 188 -8.26 6.75 -40.63
N THR A 189 -8.66 7.11 -39.40
CA THR A 189 -7.88 6.84 -38.17
C THR A 189 -8.73 6.02 -37.22
N MET A 190 -8.19 4.92 -36.74
CA MET A 190 -8.81 4.02 -35.79
C MET A 190 -7.93 3.88 -34.53
N LEU A 191 -8.55 3.71 -33.39
CA LEU A 191 -7.88 3.52 -32.08
C LEU A 191 -8.26 2.16 -31.48
N ALA A 192 -7.27 1.29 -31.31
CA ALA A 192 -7.41 0.10 -30.48
C ALA A 192 -6.83 0.38 -29.09
N ARG A 193 -7.62 0.16 -28.04
CA ARG A 193 -7.23 0.46 -26.65
C ARG A 193 -7.21 -0.80 -25.79
N TYR A 194 -6.18 -0.91 -24.94
CA TYR A 194 -5.99 -2.03 -24.04
C TYR A 194 -5.62 -1.52 -22.66
N THR A 195 -6.11 -2.20 -21.63
CA THR A 195 -5.54 -2.10 -20.28
C THR A 195 -4.85 -3.41 -19.94
N VAL A 196 -3.53 -3.39 -19.89
CA VAL A 196 -2.71 -4.55 -19.56
C VAL A 196 -2.60 -4.67 -18.04
N TYR A 197 -3.01 -5.81 -17.52
CA TYR A 197 -2.85 -6.21 -16.12
C TYR A 197 -1.78 -7.31 -16.05
N VAL A 198 -0.65 -7.00 -15.45
CA VAL A 198 0.37 -8.01 -15.17
C VAL A 198 0.00 -8.73 -13.89
N TYR A 199 -0.04 -10.07 -13.94
CA TYR A 199 -0.46 -10.90 -12.82
C TYR A 199 0.50 -12.05 -12.54
N HIS A 200 0.38 -12.65 -11.38
CA HIS A 200 0.94 -13.95 -11.03
C HIS A 200 -0.06 -14.81 -10.27
N ASN A 201 0.18 -16.11 -10.23
CA ASN A 201 -0.61 -17.00 -9.40
C ASN A 201 -0.24 -16.82 -7.92
N PRO A 202 -1.22 -16.85 -6.99
CA PRO A 202 -0.93 -16.76 -5.57
C PRO A 202 0.14 -17.77 -5.14
N LYS A 203 1.03 -17.37 -4.25
CA LYS A 203 2.03 -18.23 -3.64
C LYS A 203 1.52 -18.76 -2.31
N LYS A 204 1.99 -19.93 -1.91
CA LYS A 204 1.59 -20.52 -0.63
C LYS A 204 2.47 -19.92 0.48
N SER A 205 1.81 -19.36 1.48
CA SER A 205 2.34 -19.12 2.82
C SER A 205 1.75 -20.14 3.77
N VAL A 206 2.29 -20.26 4.98
CA VAL A 206 1.78 -21.18 5.99
C VAL A 206 1.43 -20.39 7.24
N ARG A 207 0.15 -20.42 7.64
CA ARG A 207 -0.30 -19.96 8.95
C ARG A 207 -0.11 -21.10 9.94
N LEU A 208 0.57 -20.81 11.03
CA LEU A 208 0.93 -21.76 12.07
C LEU A 208 0.35 -21.30 13.40
N GLU A 209 -0.04 -22.27 14.21
CA GLU A 209 -0.41 -22.07 15.61
C GLU A 209 0.28 -23.10 16.47
N ALA A 210 0.71 -22.68 17.66
CA ALA A 210 1.34 -23.53 18.65
C ALA A 210 0.79 -23.19 20.03
N ASP A 211 0.49 -24.21 20.82
CA ASP A 211 -0.05 -24.06 22.17
C ASP A 211 1.00 -24.34 23.24
N PHE A 212 0.94 -23.54 24.30
CA PHE A 212 1.83 -23.65 25.45
C PHE A 212 1.03 -23.63 26.74
N TYR A 213 1.38 -24.48 27.67
CA TYR A 213 0.89 -24.39 29.05
C TYR A 213 1.62 -23.24 29.78
N THR A 214 0.90 -22.52 30.61
CA THR A 214 1.47 -21.49 31.49
C THR A 214 0.76 -21.45 32.85
N THR A 215 1.45 -20.97 33.88
CA THR A 215 0.87 -20.83 35.22
C THR A 215 -0.04 -19.60 35.33
N LYS A 216 0.22 -18.55 34.56
CA LYS A 216 -0.51 -17.27 34.60
C LYS A 216 -0.49 -16.60 33.23
N CYS A 217 -1.58 -15.92 32.87
CA CYS A 217 -1.61 -15.01 31.73
C CYS A 217 -1.03 -13.64 32.10
N ASN A 218 0.20 -13.62 32.65
CA ASN A 218 0.87 -12.37 32.98
C ASN A 218 1.47 -11.73 31.73
N ASN A 219 0.98 -10.58 31.31
CA ASN A 219 1.37 -9.92 30.07
C ASN A 219 2.88 -9.70 29.95
N ASN A 220 3.60 -9.38 31.03
CA ASN A 220 5.06 -9.12 30.95
C ASN A 220 5.87 -10.38 30.65
N GLU A 221 5.54 -11.53 31.20
CA GLU A 221 6.25 -12.78 30.98
C GLU A 221 5.94 -13.36 29.61
N ILE A 222 4.67 -13.36 29.22
CA ILE A 222 4.22 -13.79 27.91
C ILE A 222 4.82 -12.92 26.79
N THR A 223 4.81 -11.59 26.94
CA THR A 223 5.41 -10.68 25.96
C THR A 223 6.93 -10.91 25.78
N LYS A 224 7.65 -11.24 26.87
CA LYS A 224 9.06 -11.61 26.76
C LYS A 224 9.25 -12.93 26.05
N PHE A 225 8.38 -13.89 26.30
CA PHE A 225 8.36 -15.19 25.64
C PHE A 225 8.05 -15.05 24.15
N GLU A 226 7.00 -14.31 23.80
CA GLU A 226 6.63 -14.01 22.41
C GLU A 226 7.80 -13.43 21.60
N LYS A 227 8.43 -12.38 22.12
CA LYS A 227 9.58 -11.75 21.46
C LYS A 227 10.75 -12.71 21.28
N HIS A 228 10.99 -13.55 22.30
CA HIS A 228 12.05 -14.55 22.24
C HIS A 228 11.72 -15.64 21.20
N LEU A 229 10.50 -16.16 21.23
CA LEU A 229 10.04 -17.15 20.26
C LEU A 229 10.09 -16.60 18.83
N GLN A 230 9.53 -15.43 18.61
CA GLN A 230 9.53 -14.77 17.30
C GLN A 230 10.95 -14.62 16.75
N LYS A 231 11.89 -14.11 17.55
CA LYS A 231 13.28 -13.96 17.12
C LYS A 231 13.91 -15.28 16.69
N HIS A 232 13.73 -16.36 17.45
CA HIS A 232 14.28 -17.65 17.08
C HIS A 232 13.62 -18.27 15.85
N LEU A 233 12.33 -18.02 15.64
CA LEU A 233 11.62 -18.44 14.43
C LEU A 233 12.13 -17.67 13.21
N GLU A 234 12.37 -16.36 13.34
CA GLU A 234 13.00 -15.54 12.29
C GLU A 234 14.39 -16.04 11.96
N ASP A 235 15.24 -16.27 12.97
CA ASP A 235 16.60 -16.78 12.81
C ASP A 235 16.62 -18.16 12.10
N ALA A 236 15.63 -19.02 12.38
CA ALA A 236 15.53 -20.35 11.79
C ALA A 236 15.20 -20.36 10.30
N VAL A 237 14.63 -19.28 9.76
CA VAL A 237 14.18 -19.21 8.35
C VAL A 237 14.89 -18.15 7.52
N GLN A 238 15.77 -17.36 8.12
CA GLN A 238 16.42 -16.22 7.48
C GLN A 238 17.16 -16.59 6.19
N ASP A 239 17.94 -17.68 6.21
CA ASP A 239 18.69 -18.17 5.04
C ASP A 239 17.79 -18.73 3.92
N LEU A 240 16.52 -19.00 4.22
CA LEU A 240 15.52 -19.45 3.25
C LEU A 240 14.81 -18.28 2.55
N GLN A 241 15.18 -17.02 2.84
CA GLN A 241 14.48 -15.83 2.34
C GLN A 241 12.97 -15.86 2.67
N CYS A 242 12.65 -16.46 3.81
CA CYS A 242 11.32 -16.46 4.39
C CYS A 242 11.24 -15.47 5.54
N GLU A 243 10.06 -14.94 5.80
CA GLU A 243 9.78 -14.03 6.91
C GLU A 243 8.72 -14.65 7.81
N VAL A 244 8.91 -14.52 9.13
CA VAL A 244 7.92 -14.93 10.13
C VAL A 244 7.24 -13.67 10.66
N HIS A 245 5.92 -13.65 10.59
CA HIS A 245 5.12 -12.56 11.11
C HIS A 245 4.17 -13.04 12.21
N HIS A 246 4.26 -12.42 13.38
CA HIS A 246 3.30 -12.67 14.46
C HIS A 246 1.91 -12.16 14.03
N TRP A 247 0.92 -13.05 14.08
CA TRP A 247 -0.45 -12.73 13.67
C TRP A 247 -1.33 -12.38 14.85
N ASN A 248 -1.35 -13.27 15.85
CA ASN A 248 -2.21 -13.13 17.01
C ASN A 248 -1.69 -14.01 18.17
N SER A 249 -2.04 -13.65 19.38
CA SER A 249 -1.83 -14.51 20.53
C SER A 249 -3.01 -14.41 21.50
N ALA A 250 -3.31 -15.49 22.17
CA ALA A 250 -4.38 -15.56 23.14
C ALA A 250 -3.96 -16.40 24.35
N CYS A 251 -4.29 -15.95 25.55
CA CYS A 251 -4.09 -16.70 26.77
C CYS A 251 -5.41 -16.82 27.53
N HIS A 252 -5.76 -18.03 27.91
CA HIS A 252 -7.00 -18.32 28.64
C HIS A 252 -6.80 -19.38 29.70
N SER A 253 -7.65 -19.36 30.75
CA SER A 253 -7.64 -20.37 31.80
C SER A 253 -8.27 -21.65 31.31
N ILE A 254 -7.63 -22.78 31.59
CA ILE A 254 -8.19 -24.12 31.40
C ILE A 254 -8.78 -24.61 32.71
N LYS A 255 -9.88 -25.36 32.61
CA LYS A 255 -10.53 -25.98 33.81
C LYS A 255 -9.51 -26.82 34.56
N PRO A 256 -9.57 -26.87 35.93
CA PRO A 256 -8.48 -27.37 36.75
C PRO A 256 -8.06 -28.79 36.35
N SER A 257 -6.88 -28.86 35.79
CA SER A 257 -6.11 -30.09 35.63
C SER A 257 -5.29 -30.30 36.91
N LYS A 258 -4.92 -31.53 37.22
CA LYS A 258 -4.09 -31.91 38.38
C LYS A 258 -2.65 -31.32 38.34
N THR A 259 -2.34 -30.49 37.38
CA THR A 259 -1.03 -29.87 37.18
C THR A 259 -1.05 -28.38 37.63
N PRO A 260 0.09 -27.80 38.06
CA PRO A 260 0.18 -26.40 38.41
C PRO A 260 -0.06 -25.42 37.22
N MET A 261 -0.05 -25.95 36.01
CA MET A 261 -0.28 -25.20 34.75
C MET A 261 -1.79 -25.03 34.55
N SER A 262 -2.31 -23.85 34.83
CA SER A 262 -3.77 -23.57 34.83
C SER A 262 -4.24 -22.75 33.65
N HIS A 263 -3.33 -22.37 32.75
CA HIS A 263 -3.62 -21.54 31.60
C HIS A 263 -3.00 -22.11 30.33
N MET A 264 -3.61 -21.84 29.19
CA MET A 264 -3.11 -22.15 27.84
C MET A 264 -2.86 -20.85 27.10
N PHE A 265 -1.69 -20.75 26.51
CA PHE A 265 -1.26 -19.66 25.66
C PHE A 265 -1.14 -20.20 24.23
N ASN A 266 -1.94 -19.65 23.31
CA ASN A 266 -1.93 -19.94 21.88
C ASN A 266 -1.15 -18.86 21.16
N PHE A 267 -0.14 -19.24 20.38
CA PHE A 267 0.69 -18.34 19.59
C PHE A 267 0.47 -18.62 18.10
N GLN A 268 0.00 -17.60 17.36
CA GLN A 268 -0.31 -17.70 15.94
C GLN A 268 0.61 -16.81 15.12
N PHE A 269 1.19 -17.39 14.07
CA PHE A 269 2.11 -16.68 13.19
C PHE A 269 1.99 -17.18 11.75
N ILE A 270 2.54 -16.39 10.80
CA ILE A 270 2.53 -16.73 9.38
C ILE A 270 3.96 -16.73 8.86
N VAL A 271 4.28 -17.72 8.02
CA VAL A 271 5.56 -17.80 7.31
C VAL A 271 5.33 -17.42 5.85
N PHE A 272 5.94 -16.32 5.42
CA PHE A 272 5.88 -15.83 4.05
C PHE A 272 7.14 -16.20 3.28
N PRO A 273 7.05 -16.46 1.95
CA PRO A 273 8.20 -16.71 1.10
C PRO A 273 8.93 -15.44 0.62
N PHE A 274 8.59 -14.25 1.14
CA PHE A 274 9.03 -12.96 0.66
C PHE A 274 9.71 -12.14 1.76
N ALA A 275 10.93 -12.52 2.17
CA ALA A 275 11.71 -11.76 3.14
C ALA A 275 12.18 -10.41 2.56
N LEU A 276 12.69 -9.53 3.44
CA LEU A 276 13.30 -8.27 3.03
C LEU A 276 14.46 -8.52 2.05
N GLY A 277 14.48 -7.78 0.93
CA GLY A 277 15.49 -7.96 -0.13
C GLY A 277 15.21 -9.13 -1.09
N TRP A 278 14.11 -9.89 -0.88
CA TRP A 278 13.74 -10.98 -1.79
C TRP A 278 13.58 -10.50 -3.24
N ALA A 279 12.95 -9.35 -3.47
CA ALA A 279 12.70 -8.82 -4.81
C ALA A 279 13.98 -8.51 -5.60
N ASP A 280 15.04 -8.12 -4.91
CA ASP A 280 16.36 -7.83 -5.52
C ASP A 280 17.08 -9.09 -5.96
N GLN A 281 16.83 -10.21 -5.29
CA GLN A 281 17.48 -11.50 -5.52
C GLN A 281 16.62 -12.43 -6.42
N CYS A 282 15.31 -12.17 -6.50
CA CYS A 282 14.36 -13.04 -7.16
C CYS A 282 13.58 -12.28 -8.25
N ASN A 283 14.19 -12.13 -9.40
CA ASN A 283 13.65 -11.38 -10.53
C ASN A 283 13.32 -12.26 -11.76
N ASP A 284 13.34 -13.57 -11.60
CA ASP A 284 13.07 -14.54 -12.66
C ASP A 284 11.98 -15.56 -12.26
N SER A 285 11.53 -16.32 -13.26
CA SER A 285 10.49 -17.35 -13.07
C SER A 285 10.96 -18.54 -12.25
N GLN A 286 12.25 -18.88 -12.29
CA GLN A 286 12.79 -20.03 -11.57
C GLN A 286 12.82 -19.78 -10.07
N CYS A 287 13.33 -18.64 -9.65
CA CYS A 287 13.30 -18.22 -8.24
C CYS A 287 11.85 -18.16 -7.72
N ASP A 288 10.94 -17.69 -8.55
CA ASP A 288 9.53 -17.61 -8.21
C ASP A 288 8.91 -18.99 -7.93
N GLN A 289 9.23 -19.99 -8.76
CA GLN A 289 8.76 -21.37 -8.59
C GLN A 289 9.28 -22.01 -7.29
N GLN A 290 10.51 -21.68 -6.88
CA GLN A 290 11.13 -22.22 -5.66
C GLN A 290 10.50 -21.68 -4.36
N SER A 291 9.61 -20.68 -4.42
CA SER A 291 9.02 -20.06 -3.23
C SER A 291 8.26 -21.06 -2.34
N GLU A 292 7.56 -22.02 -2.93
CA GLU A 292 6.81 -23.05 -2.17
C GLU A 292 7.75 -24.03 -1.47
N ASP A 293 8.85 -24.41 -2.10
CA ASP A 293 9.86 -25.29 -1.51
C ASP A 293 10.56 -24.63 -0.33
N ARG A 294 10.82 -23.31 -0.42
CA ARG A 294 11.39 -22.54 0.69
C ARG A 294 10.44 -22.53 1.90
N VAL A 295 9.15 -22.27 1.69
CA VAL A 295 8.15 -22.30 2.76
C VAL A 295 8.01 -23.70 3.38
N LYS A 296 8.06 -24.76 2.57
CA LYS A 296 8.04 -26.13 3.06
C LYS A 296 9.27 -26.44 3.94
N LYS A 297 10.46 -26.02 3.51
CA LYS A 297 11.69 -26.16 4.31
C LYS A 297 11.61 -25.35 5.60
N ALA A 298 11.10 -24.12 5.53
CA ALA A 298 10.88 -23.26 6.70
C ALA A 298 9.93 -23.93 7.72
N TYR A 299 8.81 -24.45 7.25
CA TYR A 299 7.89 -25.22 8.12
C TYR A 299 8.57 -26.39 8.83
N THR A 300 9.37 -27.19 8.11
CA THR A 300 10.08 -28.33 8.70
C THR A 300 11.08 -27.87 9.78
N ARG A 301 11.84 -26.80 9.54
CA ARG A 301 12.79 -26.26 10.52
C ARG A 301 12.09 -25.68 11.75
N ILE A 302 11.00 -24.95 11.54
CA ILE A 302 10.20 -24.40 12.62
C ILE A 302 9.61 -25.53 13.48
N ARG A 303 9.13 -26.56 12.85
CA ARG A 303 8.60 -27.74 13.56
C ARG A 303 9.67 -28.37 14.43
N SER A 304 10.83 -28.72 13.87
CA SER A 304 11.94 -29.28 14.66
C SER A 304 12.35 -28.34 15.79
N PHE A 305 12.44 -27.02 15.51
CA PHE A 305 12.78 -26.06 16.54
C PHE A 305 11.77 -26.06 17.71
N ILE A 306 10.47 -26.01 17.42
CA ILE A 306 9.43 -25.94 18.46
C ILE A 306 9.37 -27.26 19.26
N GLU A 307 9.51 -28.41 18.61
CA GLU A 307 9.46 -29.73 19.24
C GLU A 307 10.73 -30.01 20.12
N ASP A 308 11.90 -29.56 19.69
CA ASP A 308 13.17 -29.88 20.33
C ASP A 308 13.68 -28.79 21.31
N TYR A 309 13.12 -27.58 21.27
CA TYR A 309 13.62 -26.46 22.06
C TYR A 309 13.29 -26.60 23.55
N PRO A 310 14.30 -26.51 24.45
CA PRO A 310 14.09 -26.66 25.89
C PRO A 310 13.51 -25.38 26.51
N PHE A 311 12.25 -25.07 26.26
CA PHE A 311 11.57 -23.87 26.81
C PHE A 311 11.66 -23.79 28.33
N LYS A 312 11.55 -24.90 29.05
CA LYS A 312 11.66 -24.98 30.52
C LYS A 312 12.97 -24.44 31.11
N GLY A 313 14.05 -24.46 30.35
CA GLY A 313 15.36 -23.97 30.83
C GLY A 313 15.40 -22.44 30.94
N LYS A 314 14.64 -21.72 30.15
CA LYS A 314 14.65 -20.26 30.07
C LYS A 314 13.37 -19.61 30.62
N PHE A 315 12.22 -20.27 30.45
CA PHE A 315 10.91 -19.83 30.89
C PHE A 315 10.29 -20.94 31.77
N GLN A 316 10.54 -20.90 33.08
CA GLN A 316 10.16 -21.98 34.01
C GLN A 316 8.64 -22.24 34.08
N ASN A 317 7.85 -21.22 33.70
CA ASN A 317 6.38 -21.26 33.78
C ASN A 317 5.71 -21.49 32.42
N ILE A 318 6.47 -21.80 31.36
CA ILE A 318 5.92 -22.00 30.00
C ILE A 318 6.44 -23.31 29.45
N GLU A 319 5.51 -24.17 29.00
CA GLU A 319 5.80 -25.51 28.45
C GLU A 319 5.04 -25.73 27.16
N TYR A 320 5.74 -26.14 26.09
CA TYR A 320 5.11 -26.49 24.84
C TYR A 320 4.21 -27.71 24.97
N ILE A 321 3.02 -27.64 24.39
CA ILE A 321 2.10 -28.78 24.33
C ILE A 321 2.50 -29.64 23.13
N ALA A 322 3.00 -30.83 23.40
CA ALA A 322 3.49 -31.72 22.36
C ALA A 322 2.44 -31.96 21.26
N ASN A 323 2.86 -31.93 20.02
CA ASN A 323 2.01 -32.08 18.82
C ASN A 323 0.90 -31.01 18.65
N SER A 324 0.96 -29.88 19.34
CA SER A 324 0.00 -28.79 19.17
C SER A 324 0.30 -27.93 17.95
N LEU A 325 1.50 -28.00 17.38
CA LEU A 325 1.85 -27.23 16.19
C LEU A 325 0.99 -27.67 15.00
N ASN A 326 0.09 -26.80 14.61
CA ASN A 326 -0.80 -26.98 13.47
C ASN A 326 -0.53 -25.93 12.39
N GLY A 327 -0.72 -26.28 11.12
CA GLY A 327 -0.42 -25.39 10.01
C GLY A 327 -1.42 -25.51 8.88
N VAL A 328 -1.83 -24.35 8.35
CA VAL A 328 -2.74 -24.25 7.20
C VAL A 328 -2.06 -23.46 6.10
N LYS A 329 -2.08 -24.00 4.87
CA LYS A 329 -1.60 -23.25 3.68
C LYS A 329 -2.58 -22.17 3.32
N VAL A 330 -2.08 -20.96 3.10
CA VAL A 330 -2.87 -19.77 2.75
C VAL A 330 -2.29 -19.17 1.48
N ASP A 331 -3.17 -18.74 0.58
CA ASP A 331 -2.77 -18.03 -0.63
C ASP A 331 -2.34 -16.61 -0.30
N HIS A 332 -1.16 -16.23 -0.81
CA HIS A 332 -0.56 -14.91 -0.61
C HIS A 332 -0.05 -14.32 -1.92
N CYS A 333 -0.24 -13.01 -2.08
CA CYS A 333 0.30 -12.29 -3.23
C CYS A 333 1.74 -11.82 -2.94
N LYS A 334 2.56 -11.70 -3.99
CA LYS A 334 3.88 -11.07 -3.89
C LYS A 334 3.72 -9.61 -3.44
N PRO A 335 4.74 -9.03 -2.79
CA PRO A 335 4.77 -7.60 -2.52
C PRO A 335 4.55 -6.79 -3.81
N GLY A 336 3.76 -5.74 -3.72
CA GLY A 336 3.34 -4.93 -4.87
C GLY A 336 2.17 -5.50 -5.68
N PHE A 337 1.63 -6.66 -5.29
CA PHE A 337 0.47 -7.29 -5.92
C PHE A 337 -0.67 -7.49 -4.92
N GLY A 338 -1.90 -7.47 -5.42
CA GLY A 338 -3.08 -7.76 -4.62
C GLY A 338 -4.02 -8.71 -5.34
N LYS A 339 -4.87 -9.41 -4.59
CA LYS A 339 -5.90 -10.29 -5.17
C LYS A 339 -6.77 -9.50 -6.13
N ASN A 340 -6.98 -10.09 -7.31
CA ASN A 340 -7.80 -9.48 -8.34
C ASN A 340 -9.25 -9.39 -7.88
N ILE A 341 -9.79 -8.16 -7.88
CA ILE A 341 -11.20 -7.86 -7.63
C ILE A 341 -12.01 -7.74 -8.92
N ILE A 342 -11.33 -7.73 -10.07
CA ILE A 342 -11.96 -7.66 -11.38
C ILE A 342 -12.48 -9.07 -11.71
N THR A 343 -13.76 -9.20 -11.99
CA THR A 343 -14.40 -10.46 -12.35
C THR A 343 -14.06 -10.84 -13.80
N SER A 344 -12.80 -11.13 -14.08
CA SER A 344 -12.37 -11.63 -15.39
C SER A 344 -12.14 -13.14 -15.32
N ILE A 345 -12.67 -13.86 -16.29
CA ILE A 345 -12.49 -15.32 -16.44
C ILE A 345 -11.00 -15.67 -16.60
N GLN A 346 -10.21 -14.78 -17.21
CA GLN A 346 -8.79 -15.01 -17.47
C GLN A 346 -7.90 -14.99 -16.22
N CYS A 347 -8.38 -14.40 -15.12
CA CYS A 347 -7.57 -14.16 -13.92
C CYS A 347 -8.39 -14.30 -12.63
N VAL A 348 -9.09 -15.42 -12.47
CA VAL A 348 -9.89 -15.69 -11.27
C VAL A 348 -8.96 -15.99 -10.09
N GLY A 349 -9.02 -15.15 -9.06
CA GLY A 349 -8.24 -15.33 -7.82
C GLY A 349 -6.72 -15.12 -7.96
N CYS A 350 -6.24 -14.69 -9.10
CA CYS A 350 -4.83 -14.32 -9.28
C CYS A 350 -4.47 -13.03 -8.55
N CYS A 351 -3.19 -12.76 -8.45
CA CYS A 351 -2.63 -11.55 -7.88
C CYS A 351 -2.22 -10.58 -9.00
N VAL A 352 -2.80 -9.39 -9.04
CA VAL A 352 -2.56 -8.36 -10.05
C VAL A 352 -1.67 -7.27 -9.48
N ALA A 353 -0.75 -6.72 -10.27
CA ALA A 353 0.09 -5.60 -9.87
C ALA A 353 -0.77 -4.41 -9.41
N CYS A 354 -0.49 -3.87 -8.23
CA CYS A 354 -1.22 -2.74 -7.68
C CYS A 354 -1.12 -1.52 -8.60
N PRO A 355 -2.25 -0.85 -8.92
CA PRO A 355 -2.25 0.29 -9.82
C PRO A 355 -1.62 1.53 -9.17
N PRO A 356 -1.30 2.57 -9.95
CA PRO A 356 -0.90 3.88 -9.42
C PRO A 356 -1.85 4.35 -8.32
N GLY A 357 -1.31 5.04 -7.32
CA GLY A 357 -2.06 5.46 -6.14
C GLY A 357 -2.28 4.37 -5.10
N HIS A 358 -1.87 3.12 -5.36
CA HIS A 358 -2.02 1.98 -4.47
C HIS A 358 -0.70 1.25 -4.29
N PHE A 359 -0.58 0.53 -3.19
CA PHE A 359 0.58 -0.31 -2.87
C PHE A 359 0.12 -1.59 -2.15
N SER A 360 1.00 -2.56 -2.07
CA SER A 360 0.81 -3.75 -1.25
C SER A 360 2.13 -4.09 -0.57
N ALA A 361 2.17 -3.99 0.76
CA ALA A 361 3.33 -4.36 1.55
C ALA A 361 3.55 -5.89 1.53
N ARG A 362 4.69 -6.35 2.06
CA ARG A 362 5.05 -7.78 2.05
C ARG A 362 4.03 -8.70 2.74
N GLN A 363 3.29 -8.17 3.70
CA GLN A 363 2.34 -8.92 4.51
C GLN A 363 0.89 -8.79 4.01
N ASP A 364 0.65 -7.94 3.02
CA ASP A 364 -0.67 -7.66 2.50
C ASP A 364 -1.02 -8.61 1.35
N THR A 365 -2.31 -8.86 1.19
CA THR A 365 -2.87 -9.63 0.06
C THR A 365 -3.77 -8.77 -0.83
N ILE A 366 -3.92 -7.49 -0.50
CA ILE A 366 -4.76 -6.53 -1.22
C ILE A 366 -3.97 -5.26 -1.50
N CYS A 367 -4.35 -4.56 -2.57
CA CYS A 367 -3.80 -3.25 -2.87
C CYS A 367 -4.49 -2.19 -2.00
N THR A 368 -3.71 -1.47 -1.20
CA THR A 368 -4.17 -0.41 -0.30
C THR A 368 -3.91 0.96 -0.93
N PRO A 369 -4.85 1.90 -0.91
CA PRO A 369 -4.61 3.24 -1.44
C PRO A 369 -3.57 3.98 -0.59
N CYS A 370 -2.73 4.79 -1.24
CA CYS A 370 -1.79 5.67 -0.56
C CYS A 370 -2.54 6.57 0.43
N ALA A 371 -1.99 6.72 1.64
CA ALA A 371 -2.55 7.60 2.66
C ALA A 371 -2.42 9.08 2.26
N PHE A 372 -3.18 9.95 2.92
CA PHE A 372 -3.01 11.39 2.77
C PHE A 372 -1.54 11.80 2.99
N GLY A 373 -1.03 12.72 2.18
CA GLY A 373 0.36 13.15 2.22
C GLY A 373 1.33 12.19 1.53
N SER A 374 0.82 11.19 0.81
CA SER A 374 1.65 10.28 0.02
C SER A 374 1.01 9.94 -1.33
N PHE A 375 1.84 9.54 -2.29
CA PHE A 375 1.41 9.20 -3.65
C PHE A 375 2.22 8.03 -4.20
N ASN A 376 1.72 7.43 -5.29
CA ASN A 376 2.44 6.42 -6.05
C ASN A 376 2.12 6.53 -7.54
N LYS A 377 3.15 6.69 -8.36
CA LYS A 377 3.02 6.88 -9.81
C LYS A 377 3.02 5.56 -10.60
N HIS A 378 3.56 4.48 -10.03
CA HIS A 378 3.88 3.26 -10.78
C HIS A 378 3.08 2.06 -10.31
N TYR A 379 2.88 1.10 -11.20
CA TYR A 379 2.33 -0.20 -10.85
C TYR A 379 3.28 -1.01 -9.97
N GLY A 380 2.72 -1.91 -9.16
CA GLY A 380 3.44 -2.91 -8.40
C GLY A 380 4.32 -2.39 -7.26
N LYS A 381 4.00 -1.24 -6.69
CA LYS A 381 4.75 -0.65 -5.57
C LYS A 381 4.41 -1.32 -4.24
N THR A 382 5.42 -1.44 -3.39
CA THR A 382 5.32 -1.99 -2.03
C THR A 382 5.07 -0.93 -0.97
N GLU A 383 5.27 0.34 -1.32
CA GLU A 383 5.07 1.51 -0.46
C GLU A 383 4.75 2.75 -1.29
N CYS A 384 4.19 3.77 -0.66
CA CYS A 384 3.95 5.06 -1.28
C CYS A 384 5.07 6.04 -0.95
N THR A 385 5.31 6.98 -1.85
CA THR A 385 6.27 8.08 -1.66
C THR A 385 5.58 9.22 -0.91
N ASN A 386 6.20 9.72 0.15
CA ASN A 386 5.67 10.86 0.89
C ASN A 386 5.77 12.15 0.06
N CYS A 387 4.79 13.02 0.22
CA CYS A 387 4.87 14.38 -0.30
C CYS A 387 6.08 15.14 0.29
N PRO A 388 6.60 16.17 -0.40
CA PRO A 388 7.58 17.09 0.16
C PRO A 388 7.13 17.67 1.52
N ARG A 389 8.08 18.27 2.26
CA ARG A 389 7.76 18.86 3.57
C ARG A 389 6.63 19.89 3.44
N ASP A 390 5.73 19.85 4.41
CA ASP A 390 4.59 20.77 4.53
C ASP A 390 3.56 20.66 3.39
N GLU A 391 3.60 19.54 2.63
CA GLU A 391 2.61 19.24 1.61
C GLU A 391 1.80 17.98 1.97
N THR A 392 0.56 17.96 1.51
CA THR A 392 -0.35 16.83 1.66
C THR A 392 -1.19 16.66 0.40
N THR A 393 -1.85 15.51 0.26
CA THR A 393 -2.80 15.26 -0.84
C THR A 393 -4.23 15.53 -0.37
N ASN A 394 -5.10 15.96 -1.27
CA ASN A 394 -6.51 16.22 -0.97
C ASN A 394 -7.34 14.92 -0.86
N ARG A 395 -6.79 13.78 -1.29
CA ARG A 395 -7.43 12.47 -1.26
C ARG A 395 -6.41 11.38 -0.99
N SER A 396 -6.88 10.26 -0.51
CA SER A 396 -6.11 9.01 -0.52
C SER A 396 -6.00 8.47 -1.94
N GLY A 397 -4.95 7.69 -2.22
CA GLY A 397 -4.75 7.10 -3.54
C GLY A 397 -4.26 8.10 -4.59
N ALA A 398 -3.52 9.12 -4.20
CA ALA A 398 -2.88 10.07 -5.13
C ALA A 398 -1.85 9.34 -6.01
N THR A 399 -1.81 9.73 -7.30
CA THR A 399 -1.03 9.05 -8.32
C THR A 399 0.22 9.82 -8.75
N SER A 400 0.34 11.09 -8.37
CA SER A 400 1.46 11.93 -8.76
C SER A 400 1.84 12.94 -7.70
N GLN A 401 3.08 13.41 -7.73
CA GLN A 401 3.56 14.50 -6.88
C GLN A 401 2.80 15.81 -7.12
N GLN A 402 2.21 16.00 -8.30
CA GLN A 402 1.41 17.20 -8.60
C GLN A 402 0.12 17.31 -7.77
N GLU A 403 -0.31 16.22 -7.16
CA GLU A 403 -1.43 16.18 -6.23
C GLU A 403 -1.02 16.55 -4.79
N CYS A 404 0.27 16.80 -4.54
CA CYS A 404 0.78 17.32 -3.27
C CYS A 404 0.60 18.84 -3.26
N HIS A 405 -0.08 19.35 -2.24
CA HIS A 405 -0.36 20.78 -2.06
C HIS A 405 0.06 21.21 -0.66
N TRP A 406 0.47 22.46 -0.53
CA TRP A 406 0.81 23.05 0.77
C TRP A 406 -0.33 22.90 1.77
N ILE A 407 0.01 22.54 2.98
CA ILE A 407 -0.95 22.43 4.09
C ILE A 407 -1.42 23.83 4.43
N MET A 408 -2.60 24.20 3.92
CA MET A 408 -3.25 25.45 4.29
C MET A 408 -3.96 25.26 5.62
N TYR A 409 -3.30 25.68 6.69
CA TYR A 409 -3.95 25.68 8.00
C TYR A 409 -5.15 26.65 7.99
N PRO A 410 -6.37 26.20 8.29
CA PRO A 410 -7.59 27.01 8.14
C PRO A 410 -7.59 28.29 8.99
N TRP A 411 -6.71 28.41 9.98
CA TRP A 411 -6.55 29.58 10.80
C TRP A 411 -5.63 30.67 10.19
N ILE A 412 -4.79 30.34 9.19
CA ILE A 412 -3.89 31.32 8.56
C ILE A 412 -4.69 32.41 7.86
N LEU A 413 -5.74 32.06 7.13
CA LEU A 413 -6.56 33.02 6.39
C LEU A 413 -7.28 34.03 7.31
N PRO A 414 -8.00 33.63 8.37
CA PRO A 414 -8.64 34.57 9.29
C PRO A 414 -7.62 35.42 10.04
N VAL A 415 -6.45 34.88 10.41
CA VAL A 415 -5.39 35.66 11.06
C VAL A 415 -4.80 36.68 10.10
N ALA A 416 -4.48 36.29 8.87
CA ALA A 416 -3.98 37.20 7.86
C ALA A 416 -4.97 38.35 7.54
N CYS A 417 -6.28 38.02 7.43
CA CYS A 417 -7.35 39.01 7.23
C CYS A 417 -7.47 39.94 8.43
N SER A 418 -7.42 39.43 9.67
CA SER A 418 -7.52 40.29 10.88
C SER A 418 -6.33 41.23 11.02
N VAL A 419 -5.12 40.76 10.76
CA VAL A 419 -3.91 41.58 10.75
C VAL A 419 -3.98 42.62 9.63
N GLY A 420 -4.39 42.24 8.43
CA GLY A 420 -4.56 43.14 7.29
C GLY A 420 -5.58 44.26 7.56
N THR A 421 -6.74 43.94 8.16
CA THR A 421 -7.75 44.96 8.54
C THR A 421 -7.22 45.91 9.61
N CYS A 422 -6.49 45.42 10.61
CA CYS A 422 -5.86 46.26 11.63
C CYS A 422 -4.86 47.23 11.02
N ILE A 423 -4.00 46.76 10.12
CA ILE A 423 -3.03 47.61 9.42
C ILE A 423 -3.74 48.67 8.56
N PHE A 424 -4.80 48.29 7.85
CA PHE A 424 -5.58 49.20 7.02
C PHE A 424 -6.21 50.33 7.86
N PHE A 425 -6.80 50.01 9.01
CA PHE A 425 -7.36 51.02 9.91
C PHE A 425 -6.29 51.94 10.53
N ILE A 426 -5.09 51.43 10.85
CA ILE A 426 -3.98 52.22 11.32
C ILE A 426 -3.52 53.22 10.25
N ILE A 427 -3.40 52.78 8.99
CA ILE A 427 -3.02 53.64 7.87
C ILE A 427 -4.06 54.74 7.65
N LEU A 428 -5.35 54.39 7.62
CA LEU A 428 -6.45 55.38 7.50
C LEU A 428 -6.40 56.41 8.61
N TRP A 429 -6.13 56.00 9.83
CA TRP A 429 -6.05 56.90 10.98
C TRP A 429 -4.85 57.87 10.86
N ILE A 430 -3.68 57.36 10.42
CA ILE A 430 -2.48 58.20 10.19
C ILE A 430 -2.70 59.22 9.05
N THR A 431 -3.42 58.82 7.99
CA THR A 431 -3.69 59.72 6.85
C THR A 431 -4.79 60.76 7.12
N ALA A 432 -5.64 60.51 8.09
CA ALA A 432 -6.74 61.39 8.52
C ALA A 432 -6.35 62.36 9.66
N SER A 433 -5.18 62.16 10.30
CA SER A 433 -4.60 63.02 11.31
C SER A 433 -3.58 63.98 10.70
#